data_e48cc7ba9e0295a54e359bd4e6cf2709
#
_entry.id   e48cc7ba9e0295a54e359bd4e6cf2709
#
_cell.length_a   1.000
_cell.length_b   1.000
_cell.length_c   1.000
_cell.angle_alpha   90.00
_cell.angle_beta   90.00
_cell.angle_gamma   90.00
#
_symmetry.space_group_name_H-M   'P 1'
#
loop_
_entity.id
_entity.type
_entity.pdbx_description
1 polymer ?
#
loop_
_entity_poly.entity_id
_entity_poly.type
_entity_poly.pdbx_seq_one_letter_code
_entity_poly.pdbx_strand_id
1 'polypeptide(L)'
;KILLSYIGVVLFLTGCGVYSFTGVAITAETISIKNFYNDADGGPPDMAQTFTNQLTDYFQRNTNLTQVEEKGELQIEGVVTNYRLTPVAPTATGTDDVGDAAALTRLTITVSVSYVNTTDENFSFENKTFSFFEDFDNELNITAIEADLLTRIFDQIILDIFNATVANW
;
A
#
# COMPACT_ATOMS: atom_id res chain seq x y z
N LYS A 1 -47.02 -25.93 29.87
CA LYS A 1 -46.67 -25.88 28.42
C LYS A 1 -46.11 -24.49 28.02
N ILE A 2 -46.64 -23.37 28.57
CA ILE A 2 -46.22 -22.01 28.29
C ILE A 2 -44.79 -21.74 28.81
N LEU A 3 -44.45 -22.29 29.99
CA LEU A 3 -43.11 -22.11 30.61
C LEU A 3 -42.01 -22.78 29.77
N LEU A 4 -42.28 -23.95 29.17
CA LEU A 4 -41.31 -24.64 28.30
C LEU A 4 -41.07 -23.89 27.00
N SER A 5 -42.08 -23.18 26.48
CA SER A 5 -41.97 -22.34 25.29
C SER A 5 -41.10 -21.11 25.54
N TYR A 6 -41.15 -20.50 26.73
CA TYR A 6 -40.32 -19.35 27.12
C TYR A 6 -38.85 -19.72 27.28
N ILE A 7 -38.54 -20.91 27.82
CA ILE A 7 -37.15 -21.40 27.95
C ILE A 7 -36.51 -21.63 26.56
N GLY A 8 -37.29 -22.12 25.59
CA GLY A 8 -36.82 -22.32 24.22
C GLY A 8 -36.43 -21.02 23.49
N VAL A 9 -37.16 -19.93 23.73
CA VAL A 9 -36.91 -18.62 23.11
C VAL A 9 -35.67 -17.92 23.70
N VAL A 10 -35.39 -18.10 25.00
CA VAL A 10 -34.24 -17.52 25.68
C VAL A 10 -32.91 -18.17 25.24
N LEU A 11 -32.94 -19.45 24.85
CA LEU A 11 -31.74 -20.15 24.36
C LEU A 11 -31.27 -19.74 22.95
N PHE A 12 -32.14 -19.09 22.15
CA PHE A 12 -31.76 -18.62 20.82
C PHE A 12 -31.11 -17.24 20.80
N LEU A 13 -31.04 -16.52 21.92
CA LEU A 13 -30.52 -15.17 22.02
C LEU A 13 -29.02 -15.08 22.42
N THR A 14 -28.35 -16.20 22.69
CA THR A 14 -26.95 -16.22 23.13
C THR A 14 -25.95 -16.43 21.97
N GLY A 15 -26.39 -16.35 20.72
CA GLY A 15 -25.57 -16.62 19.53
C GLY A 15 -24.91 -15.41 18.87
N CYS A 16 -24.79 -14.24 19.52
CA CYS A 16 -23.90 -13.18 19.04
C CYS A 16 -22.46 -13.49 19.50
N GLY A 17 -21.84 -14.46 18.86
CA GLY A 17 -20.39 -14.53 18.83
C GLY A 17 -19.89 -13.24 18.24
N VAL A 18 -19.15 -12.45 19.03
CA VAL A 18 -18.37 -11.30 18.54
C VAL A 18 -17.42 -11.88 17.50
N TYR A 19 -17.76 -11.73 16.22
CA TYR A 19 -16.82 -11.92 15.14
C TYR A 19 -15.81 -10.80 15.28
N SER A 20 -14.77 -11.04 16.08
CA SER A 20 -13.59 -10.23 16.07
C SER A 20 -12.91 -10.48 14.73
N PHE A 21 -13.01 -9.54 13.83
CA PHE A 21 -12.21 -9.47 12.60
C PHE A 21 -10.78 -9.02 12.99
N THR A 22 -10.18 -9.75 13.92
CA THR A 22 -8.76 -9.59 14.22
C THR A 22 -8.03 -10.33 13.13
N GLY A 23 -7.60 -9.59 12.11
CA GLY A 23 -6.47 -10.02 11.28
C GLY A 23 -5.38 -10.58 12.18
N VAL A 24 -4.49 -11.40 11.63
CA VAL A 24 -3.39 -12.03 12.35
C VAL A 24 -2.83 -11.03 13.35
N ALA A 25 -2.89 -11.36 14.65
CA ALA A 25 -2.39 -10.47 15.69
C ALA A 25 -0.90 -10.26 15.43
N ILE A 26 -0.52 -9.05 15.07
CA ILE A 26 0.89 -8.66 14.97
C ILE A 26 1.47 -8.90 16.38
N THR A 27 2.36 -9.87 16.50
CA THR A 27 3.03 -10.19 17.78
C THR A 27 4.16 -9.23 18.09
N ALA A 28 4.66 -8.51 17.07
CA ALA A 28 5.69 -7.50 17.22
C ALA A 28 5.12 -6.22 17.87
N GLU A 29 5.95 -5.57 18.68
CA GLU A 29 5.63 -4.33 19.39
C GLU A 29 6.31 -3.12 18.74
N THR A 30 7.40 -3.32 18.00
CA THR A 30 8.24 -2.25 17.46
C THR A 30 8.48 -2.41 15.95
N ILE A 31 8.59 -1.27 15.27
CA ILE A 31 8.95 -1.19 13.84
C ILE A 31 10.02 -0.14 13.62
N SER A 32 11.00 -0.46 12.77
CA SER A 32 11.96 0.51 12.24
C SER A 32 11.79 0.60 10.72
N ILE A 33 11.62 1.82 10.22
CA ILE A 33 11.53 2.12 8.79
C ILE A 33 12.71 3.01 8.45
N LYS A 34 13.66 2.49 7.67
CA LYS A 34 14.80 3.25 7.20
C LYS A 34 14.40 4.20 6.08
N ASN A 35 15.14 5.30 5.94
CA ASN A 35 14.97 6.19 4.81
C ASN A 35 15.22 5.44 3.50
N PHE A 36 14.25 5.50 2.60
CA PHE A 36 14.39 4.96 1.25
C PHE A 36 15.35 5.82 0.43
N TYR A 37 16.04 5.18 -0.49
CA TYR A 37 16.91 5.86 -1.44
C TYR A 37 16.22 6.01 -2.79
N ASN A 38 16.60 7.03 -3.55
CA ASN A 38 16.17 7.20 -4.92
C ASN A 38 17.28 6.75 -5.88
N ASP A 39 17.03 5.68 -6.63
CA ASP A 39 17.90 5.14 -7.69
C ASP A 39 17.20 5.20 -9.06
N ALA A 40 16.06 5.90 -9.14
CA ALA A 40 15.34 6.10 -10.38
C ALA A 40 16.00 7.20 -11.23
N ASP A 41 16.04 7.00 -12.55
CA ASP A 41 16.60 7.96 -13.51
C ASP A 41 15.77 9.26 -13.68
N GLY A 42 14.69 9.44 -12.90
CA GLY A 42 13.78 10.58 -13.01
C GLY A 42 12.97 10.85 -11.74
N GLY A 43 12.05 11.80 -11.84
CA GLY A 43 11.21 12.24 -10.74
C GLY A 43 11.82 13.31 -9.86
N PRO A 44 11.06 13.83 -8.89
CA PRO A 44 11.53 14.86 -7.98
C PRO A 44 12.64 14.34 -7.05
N PRO A 45 13.63 15.18 -6.70
CA PRO A 45 14.77 14.77 -5.86
C PRO A 45 14.38 14.26 -4.47
N ASP A 46 13.25 14.73 -3.94
CA ASP A 46 12.71 14.38 -2.63
C ASP A 46 11.71 13.22 -2.65
N MET A 47 11.53 12.57 -3.81
CA MET A 47 10.55 11.50 -4.03
C MET A 47 10.69 10.37 -3.00
N ALA A 48 11.90 9.86 -2.76
CA ALA A 48 12.13 8.78 -1.82
C ALA A 48 11.87 9.21 -0.36
N GLN A 49 12.20 10.46 0.00
CA GLN A 49 11.90 11.00 1.32
C GLN A 49 10.38 11.15 1.53
N THR A 50 9.67 11.64 0.51
CA THR A 50 8.21 11.76 0.53
C THR A 50 7.57 10.39 0.70
N PHE A 51 8.04 9.39 -0.04
CA PHE A 51 7.59 8.00 0.10
C PHE A 51 7.83 7.46 1.52
N THR A 52 9.03 7.67 2.08
CA THR A 52 9.37 7.22 3.44
C THR A 52 8.44 7.83 4.49
N ASN A 53 8.19 9.14 4.37
CA ASN A 53 7.29 9.83 5.29
C ASN A 53 5.86 9.28 5.22
N GLN A 54 5.31 9.10 4.01
CA GLN A 54 3.97 8.57 3.82
C GLN A 54 3.85 7.11 4.31
N LEU A 55 4.86 6.26 4.04
CA LEU A 55 4.92 4.89 4.55
C LEU A 55 4.91 4.87 6.08
N THR A 56 5.76 5.68 6.70
CA THR A 56 5.85 5.83 8.15
C THR A 56 4.52 6.27 8.76
N ASP A 57 3.91 7.33 8.21
CA ASP A 57 2.62 7.84 8.65
C ASP A 57 1.51 6.80 8.49
N TYR A 58 1.54 6.00 7.43
CA TYR A 58 0.57 4.95 7.19
C TYR A 58 0.65 3.86 8.27
N PHE A 59 1.86 3.37 8.59
CA PHE A 59 2.05 2.38 9.64
C PHE A 59 1.64 2.90 11.03
N GLN A 60 2.00 4.14 11.36
CA GLN A 60 1.61 4.77 12.62
C GLN A 60 0.09 4.91 12.81
N ARG A 61 -0.62 5.19 11.73
CA ARG A 61 -2.10 5.34 11.78
C ARG A 61 -2.86 4.01 11.78
N ASN A 62 -2.28 2.97 11.19
CA ASN A 62 -2.99 1.72 10.94
C ASN A 62 -2.49 0.54 11.81
N THR A 63 -1.51 0.77 12.69
CA THR A 63 -1.01 -0.24 13.64
C THR A 63 -0.81 0.36 15.02
N ASN A 64 -0.64 -0.51 16.03
CA ASN A 64 -0.24 -0.13 17.37
C ASN A 64 1.28 -0.26 17.59
N LEU A 65 2.07 -0.40 16.50
CA LEU A 65 3.51 -0.55 16.57
C LEU A 65 4.19 0.74 17.02
N THR A 66 5.12 0.60 17.95
CA THR A 66 5.98 1.72 18.37
C THR A 66 7.11 1.88 17.36
N GLN A 67 7.21 3.04 16.74
CA GLN A 67 8.31 3.32 15.82
C GLN A 67 9.60 3.58 16.59
N VAL A 68 10.68 2.91 16.18
CA VAL A 68 12.03 3.08 16.67
C VAL A 68 12.99 3.41 15.53
N GLU A 69 14.10 4.07 15.81
CA GLU A 69 15.06 4.49 14.77
C GLU A 69 15.78 3.28 14.13
N GLU A 70 16.16 2.31 14.96
CA GLU A 70 16.90 1.12 14.50
C GLU A 70 16.46 -0.13 15.27
N LYS A 71 16.66 -1.30 14.66
CA LYS A 71 16.49 -2.62 15.30
C LYS A 71 15.08 -2.85 15.88
N GLY A 72 14.05 -2.32 15.22
CA GLY A 72 12.68 -2.76 15.51
C GLY A 72 12.54 -4.26 15.29
N GLU A 73 11.55 -4.87 15.92
CA GLU A 73 11.19 -6.27 15.67
C GLU A 73 10.75 -6.48 14.23
N LEU A 74 10.09 -5.48 13.65
CA LEU A 74 9.83 -5.37 12.23
C LEU A 74 10.76 -4.30 11.64
N GLN A 75 11.41 -4.62 10.53
CA GLN A 75 12.36 -3.71 9.88
C GLN A 75 12.01 -3.60 8.41
N ILE A 76 11.86 -2.37 7.93
CA ILE A 76 11.58 -2.08 6.51
C ILE A 76 12.68 -1.17 5.97
N GLU A 77 13.20 -1.53 4.82
CA GLU A 77 14.13 -0.70 4.04
C GLU A 77 13.87 -0.89 2.56
N GLY A 78 14.27 0.06 1.73
CA GLY A 78 14.07 -0.07 0.30
C GLY A 78 14.62 1.07 -0.54
N VAL A 79 14.36 0.93 -1.83
CA VAL A 79 14.87 1.82 -2.88
C VAL A 79 13.75 2.07 -3.89
N VAL A 80 13.55 3.33 -4.28
CA VAL A 80 12.75 3.67 -5.45
C VAL A 80 13.61 3.41 -6.68
N THR A 81 13.24 2.40 -7.47
CA THR A 81 14.07 1.89 -8.57
C THR A 81 13.65 2.38 -9.94
N ASN A 82 12.41 2.89 -10.07
CA ASN A 82 11.94 3.33 -11.37
C ASN A 82 10.93 4.49 -11.25
N TYR A 83 11.10 5.48 -12.11
CA TYR A 83 10.17 6.54 -12.45
C TYR A 83 10.08 6.60 -13.97
N ARG A 84 8.95 6.17 -14.54
CA ARG A 84 8.83 6.05 -16.00
C ARG A 84 7.56 6.66 -16.52
N LEU A 85 7.71 7.52 -17.51
CA LEU A 85 6.62 8.04 -18.34
C LEU A 85 6.54 7.24 -19.64
N THR A 86 5.35 6.72 -19.96
CA THR A 86 5.13 5.93 -21.18
C THR A 86 3.83 6.37 -21.84
N PRO A 87 3.84 6.70 -23.14
CA PRO A 87 2.61 6.96 -23.89
C PRO A 87 1.70 5.72 -23.89
N VAL A 88 0.42 5.93 -23.65
CA VAL A 88 -0.61 4.88 -23.70
C VAL A 88 -1.33 5.00 -25.03
N ALA A 89 -1.34 3.93 -25.81
CA ALA A 89 -2.07 3.90 -27.06
C ALA A 89 -3.59 3.97 -26.79
N PRO A 90 -4.36 4.80 -27.52
CA PRO A 90 -5.81 4.82 -27.41
C PRO A 90 -6.38 3.44 -27.71
N THR A 91 -7.18 2.91 -26.80
CA THR A 91 -7.92 1.67 -27.06
C THR A 91 -9.16 2.03 -27.90
N ALA A 92 -9.22 1.57 -29.14
CA ALA A 92 -10.40 1.73 -29.98
C ALA A 92 -11.59 0.98 -29.33
N THR A 93 -12.45 1.69 -28.62
CA THR A 93 -13.78 1.19 -28.29
C THR A 93 -14.62 1.25 -29.57
N GLY A 94 -14.92 0.09 -30.14
CA GLY A 94 -15.51 -0.19 -31.47
C GLY A 94 -16.82 0.52 -31.84
N THR A 95 -16.93 1.80 -31.63
CA THR A 95 -17.90 2.70 -32.23
C THR A 95 -17.15 3.66 -33.12
N ASP A 96 -17.62 3.82 -34.39
CA ASP A 96 -17.03 4.61 -35.49
C ASP A 96 -16.79 6.10 -35.23
N ASP A 97 -16.75 6.53 -33.98
CA ASP A 97 -16.41 7.89 -33.57
C ASP A 97 -14.91 7.94 -33.18
N VAL A 98 -14.06 7.98 -34.24
CA VAL A 98 -12.58 8.07 -34.12
C VAL A 98 -12.14 9.49 -33.75
N GLY A 99 -13.00 10.25 -33.07
CA GLY A 99 -12.83 11.71 -32.94
C GLY A 99 -12.08 12.18 -31.69
N ASP A 100 -11.99 11.40 -30.58
CA ASP A 100 -11.50 11.99 -29.33
C ASP A 100 -10.97 10.96 -28.31
N ALA A 101 -10.18 9.99 -28.74
CA ALA A 101 -9.41 9.22 -27.79
C ALA A 101 -8.26 10.09 -27.27
N ALA A 102 -8.44 10.74 -26.13
CA ALA A 102 -7.39 11.52 -25.47
C ALA A 102 -6.11 10.68 -25.38
N ALA A 103 -5.02 11.20 -25.90
CA ALA A 103 -3.74 10.53 -25.77
C ALA A 103 -3.30 10.61 -24.30
N LEU A 104 -3.18 9.46 -23.65
CA LEU A 104 -2.78 9.37 -22.24
C LEU A 104 -1.29 9.11 -22.11
N THR A 105 -0.74 9.60 -21.03
CA THR A 105 0.61 9.24 -20.58
C THR A 105 0.49 8.50 -19.24
N ARG A 106 1.22 7.40 -19.10
CA ARG A 106 1.31 6.60 -17.89
C ARG A 106 2.56 6.96 -17.11
N LEU A 107 2.40 7.33 -15.85
CA LEU A 107 3.49 7.40 -14.88
C LEU A 107 3.51 6.09 -14.09
N THR A 108 4.64 5.37 -14.15
CA THR A 108 4.85 4.15 -13.37
C THR A 108 5.97 4.38 -12.37
N ILE A 109 5.72 4.06 -11.11
CA ILE A 109 6.73 4.03 -10.04
C ILE A 109 6.95 2.59 -9.61
N THR A 110 8.19 2.25 -9.31
CA THR A 110 8.57 0.94 -8.80
C THR A 110 9.48 1.11 -7.58
N VAL A 111 9.18 0.35 -6.54
CA VAL A 111 9.94 0.35 -5.28
C VAL A 111 10.36 -1.08 -4.98
N SER A 112 11.63 -1.28 -4.67
CA SER A 112 12.18 -2.53 -4.16
C SER A 112 12.27 -2.45 -2.63
N VAL A 113 11.68 -3.41 -1.92
CA VAL A 113 11.56 -3.40 -0.47
C VAL A 113 12.11 -4.69 0.11
N SER A 114 12.90 -4.55 1.18
CA SER A 114 13.30 -5.65 2.06
C SER A 114 12.58 -5.49 3.41
N TYR A 115 12.04 -6.58 3.89
CA TYR A 115 11.32 -6.66 5.16
C TYR A 115 11.86 -7.81 6.01
N VAL A 116 12.21 -7.50 7.25
CA VAL A 116 12.65 -8.48 8.24
C VAL A 116 11.67 -8.50 9.40
N ASN A 117 11.14 -9.68 9.70
CA ASN A 117 10.35 -9.93 10.88
C ASN A 117 11.19 -10.81 11.83
N THR A 118 11.67 -10.23 12.94
CA THR A 118 12.52 -10.95 13.89
C THR A 118 11.71 -11.87 14.83
N THR A 119 10.39 -11.72 14.87
CA THR A 119 9.50 -12.58 15.68
C THR A 119 9.06 -13.83 14.91
N ASP A 120 9.02 -13.76 13.55
CA ASP A 120 8.76 -14.90 12.67
C ASP A 120 9.44 -14.69 11.31
N GLU A 121 10.60 -15.32 11.13
CA GLU A 121 11.42 -15.17 9.93
C GLU A 121 10.72 -15.64 8.64
N ASN A 122 9.70 -16.51 8.72
CA ASN A 122 8.97 -17.00 7.54
C ASN A 122 8.23 -15.88 6.80
N PHE A 123 7.93 -14.77 7.45
CA PHE A 123 7.29 -13.61 6.84
C PHE A 123 8.29 -12.59 6.27
N SER A 124 9.59 -12.82 6.44
CA SER A 124 10.62 -11.94 5.88
C SER A 124 10.77 -12.12 4.37
N PHE A 125 11.12 -11.03 3.68
CA PHE A 125 11.46 -11.06 2.26
C PHE A 125 12.54 -10.03 1.93
N GLU A 126 13.29 -10.29 0.86
CA GLU A 126 14.34 -9.40 0.37
C GLU A 126 14.03 -8.95 -1.05
N ASN A 127 14.28 -7.67 -1.34
CA ASN A 127 14.18 -7.08 -2.68
C ASN A 127 12.87 -7.37 -3.41
N LYS A 128 11.75 -7.44 -2.67
CA LYS A 128 10.44 -7.62 -3.27
C LYS A 128 10.02 -6.34 -3.97
N THR A 129 9.60 -6.46 -5.22
CA THR A 129 9.20 -5.33 -6.05
C THR A 129 7.72 -5.03 -5.91
N PHE A 130 7.41 -3.76 -5.67
CA PHE A 130 6.07 -3.20 -5.68
C PHE A 130 6.01 -2.11 -6.75
N SER A 131 4.96 -2.10 -7.57
CA SER A 131 4.85 -1.15 -8.66
C SER A 131 3.41 -0.75 -8.87
N PHE A 132 3.17 0.53 -9.08
CA PHE A 132 1.86 1.04 -9.43
C PHE A 132 1.98 2.15 -10.46
N PHE A 133 0.88 2.47 -11.14
CA PHE A 133 0.86 3.50 -12.17
C PHE A 133 -0.42 4.32 -12.11
N GLU A 134 -0.32 5.53 -12.65
CA GLU A 134 -1.44 6.42 -12.92
C GLU A 134 -1.37 6.93 -14.37
N ASP A 135 -2.52 6.96 -15.02
CA ASP A 135 -2.65 7.51 -16.36
C ASP A 135 -3.19 8.95 -16.27
N PHE A 136 -2.60 9.84 -17.05
CA PHE A 136 -3.02 11.23 -17.12
C PHE A 136 -3.03 11.73 -18.57
N ASP A 137 -3.80 12.77 -18.81
CA ASP A 137 -3.88 13.41 -20.13
C ASP A 137 -2.51 14.01 -20.52
N ASN A 138 -2.02 13.68 -21.71
CA ASN A 138 -0.71 14.14 -22.19
C ASN A 138 -0.66 15.65 -22.47
N GLU A 139 -1.81 16.34 -22.55
CA GLU A 139 -1.88 17.79 -22.66
C GLU A 139 -1.58 18.50 -21.33
N LEU A 140 -1.65 17.78 -20.21
CA LEU A 140 -1.35 18.33 -18.90
C LEU A 140 0.15 18.47 -18.69
N ASN A 141 0.55 19.57 -18.05
CA ASN A 141 1.92 19.75 -17.62
C ASN A 141 2.23 18.84 -16.43
N ILE A 142 3.10 17.85 -16.64
CA ILE A 142 3.48 16.89 -15.59
C ILE A 142 3.92 17.59 -14.31
N THR A 143 4.70 18.66 -14.39
CA THR A 143 5.20 19.39 -13.21
C THR A 143 4.07 19.96 -12.34
N ALA A 144 2.92 20.27 -12.93
CA ALA A 144 1.78 20.82 -12.20
C ALA A 144 0.96 19.74 -11.45
N ILE A 145 1.01 18.49 -11.91
CA ILE A 145 0.19 17.39 -11.40
C ILE A 145 1.02 16.28 -10.74
N GLU A 146 2.35 16.34 -10.82
CA GLU A 146 3.28 15.30 -10.39
C GLU A 146 3.09 14.93 -8.92
N ALA A 147 2.95 15.92 -8.04
CA ALA A 147 2.76 15.67 -6.62
C ALA A 147 1.48 14.87 -6.32
N ASP A 148 0.39 15.17 -7.03
CA ASP A 148 -0.88 14.45 -6.89
C ASP A 148 -0.80 13.03 -7.46
N LEU A 149 -0.11 12.86 -8.61
CA LEU A 149 0.13 11.53 -9.20
C LEU A 149 0.97 10.66 -8.26
N LEU A 150 2.07 11.21 -7.73
CA LEU A 150 2.93 10.50 -6.79
C LEU A 150 2.17 10.10 -5.53
N THR A 151 1.33 10.99 -4.99
CA THR A 151 0.53 10.67 -3.80
C THR A 151 -0.36 9.46 -4.05
N ARG A 152 -1.11 9.43 -5.16
CA ARG A 152 -1.99 8.29 -5.49
C ARG A 152 -1.23 6.99 -5.72
N ILE A 153 -0.10 7.07 -6.43
CA ILE A 153 0.74 5.91 -6.70
C ILE A 153 1.34 5.37 -5.40
N PHE A 154 1.84 6.25 -4.53
CA PHE A 154 2.43 5.87 -3.25
C PHE A 154 1.41 5.27 -2.31
N ASP A 155 0.20 5.82 -2.24
CA ASP A 155 -0.88 5.27 -1.41
C ASP A 155 -1.15 3.80 -1.76
N GLN A 156 -1.16 3.45 -3.05
CA GLN A 156 -1.36 2.06 -3.47
C GLN A 156 -0.15 1.17 -3.18
N ILE A 157 1.06 1.64 -3.49
CA ILE A 157 2.29 0.88 -3.20
C ILE A 157 2.42 0.64 -1.69
N ILE A 158 2.14 1.65 -0.88
CA ILE A 158 2.19 1.56 0.60
C ILE A 158 1.16 0.55 1.11
N LEU A 159 -0.06 0.57 0.57
CA LEU A 159 -1.08 -0.43 0.90
C LEU A 159 -0.62 -1.84 0.58
N ASP A 160 0.02 -2.04 -0.58
CA ASP A 160 0.52 -3.34 -1.00
C ASP A 160 1.68 -3.82 -0.11
N ILE A 161 2.59 -2.91 0.29
CA ILE A 161 3.66 -3.20 1.26
C ILE A 161 3.06 -3.58 2.62
N PHE A 162 2.11 -2.79 3.11
CA PHE A 162 1.42 -3.05 4.37
C PHE A 162 0.75 -4.44 4.38
N ASN A 163 0.03 -4.77 3.30
CA ASN A 163 -0.60 -6.07 3.16
C ASN A 163 0.42 -7.22 3.10
N ALA A 164 1.58 -6.98 2.49
CA ALA A 164 2.63 -8.00 2.39
C ALA A 164 3.43 -8.18 3.68
N THR A 165 3.39 -7.22 4.61
CA THR A 165 4.20 -7.22 5.84
C THR A 165 3.36 -7.56 7.08
N VAL A 166 2.32 -6.78 7.37
CA VAL A 166 1.60 -6.86 8.65
C VAL A 166 0.14 -7.32 8.52
N ALA A 167 -0.45 -7.28 7.33
CA ALA A 167 -1.82 -7.73 7.07
C ALA A 167 -1.84 -9.08 6.33
N ASN A 168 -0.84 -9.92 6.55
CA ASN A 168 -0.71 -11.20 5.85
C ASN A 168 -1.80 -12.17 6.36
N TRP A 169 -2.80 -12.39 5.52
CA TRP A 169 -4.00 -13.24 5.75
C TRP A 169 -3.72 -14.69 5.34
#